data_a817483d8e205b88939dbc4a16ce80a8
#
_entry.id   a817483d8e205b88939dbc4a16ce80a8
#
_cell.length_a   1.000
_cell.length_b   1.000
_cell.length_c   1.000
_cell.angle_alpha   90.00
_cell.angle_beta   90.00
_cell.angle_gamma   90.00
#
_symmetry.space_group_name_H-M   'P 1'
#
loop_
_entity.id
_entity.type
_entity.pdbx_description
1 polymer ?
#
loop_
_entity_poly.entity_id
_entity_poly.type
_entity_poly.pdbx_seq_one_letter_code
_entity_poly.pdbx_strand_id
1 'polypeptide(L)'
;KILFITFHKKDDENQPNFYRFTDYLGDLTLHGFRELYGEDVIDFPGSWHLYKDEAEKRKINKDIIWGRGFTYTNILDNFDNINREDIKNKIKSNYFELIVYGSIRRSDLFLDIAVNSKSKIIFIDGHDDTYIEKKFLKHGLYFKREYFETTKNVEPINLSVPKSKILKSIDIKPIHLVAPLIPGKSKTYIYKNEEDYYKMYQKSIFGITYKKTGWDCMRHYEILMNGCLPLFLDIENCPDLTMKNLPK
;
A
#
# COMPACT_ATOMS: atom_id res chain seq x y z
N LYS A 1 -8.56 -14.23 -15.21
CA LYS A 1 -8.14 -12.85 -14.99
C LYS A 1 -8.52 -12.37 -13.59
N ILE A 2 -7.78 -11.39 -13.08
CA ILE A 2 -7.98 -10.75 -11.77
C ILE A 2 -8.37 -9.29 -11.99
N LEU A 3 -9.44 -8.83 -11.35
CA LEU A 3 -9.78 -7.42 -11.29
C LEU A 3 -9.31 -6.85 -9.94
N PHE A 4 -8.50 -5.81 -9.97
CA PHE A 4 -8.09 -5.09 -8.78
C PHE A 4 -8.76 -3.71 -8.77
N ILE A 5 -9.75 -3.53 -7.89
CA ILE A 5 -10.43 -2.25 -7.70
C ILE A 5 -9.54 -1.37 -6.82
N THR A 6 -9.00 -0.32 -7.44
CA THR A 6 -8.16 0.66 -6.77
C THR A 6 -9.00 1.73 -6.10
N PHE A 7 -8.37 2.53 -5.24
CA PHE A 7 -9.05 3.68 -4.67
C PHE A 7 -9.33 4.73 -5.76
N HIS A 8 -10.61 5.11 -5.89
CA HIS A 8 -11.03 6.15 -6.80
C HIS A 8 -12.27 6.85 -6.25
N LYS A 9 -12.19 8.16 -6.12
CA LYS A 9 -13.33 8.99 -5.80
C LYS A 9 -13.79 9.69 -7.07
N LYS A 10 -14.99 9.34 -7.52
CA LYS A 10 -15.53 9.70 -8.83
C LYS A 10 -15.60 11.21 -9.12
N ASP A 11 -15.64 12.03 -8.06
CA ASP A 11 -15.79 13.49 -8.16
C ASP A 11 -14.45 14.24 -8.22
N ASP A 12 -13.31 13.52 -8.13
CA ASP A 12 -11.99 14.12 -7.97
C ASP A 12 -11.11 14.09 -9.24
N GLU A 13 -11.58 13.52 -10.35
CA GLU A 13 -10.79 13.40 -11.60
C GLU A 13 -10.28 14.74 -12.14
N ASN A 14 -10.97 15.82 -11.86
CA ASN A 14 -10.62 17.18 -12.29
C ASN A 14 -10.06 18.07 -11.17
N GLN A 15 -9.81 17.52 -9.98
CA GLN A 15 -9.32 18.30 -8.86
C GLN A 15 -7.80 18.21 -8.71
N PRO A 16 -7.08 19.32 -8.43
CA PRO A 16 -5.63 19.30 -8.22
C PRO A 16 -5.17 18.46 -7.03
N ASN A 17 -6.10 17.93 -6.23
CA ASN A 17 -5.86 17.11 -5.04
C ASN A 17 -6.16 15.61 -5.24
N PHE A 18 -6.41 15.16 -6.47
CA PHE A 18 -6.73 13.77 -6.83
C PHE A 18 -5.79 12.73 -6.18
N TYR A 19 -4.51 13.03 -6.06
CA TYR A 19 -3.49 12.12 -5.53
C TYR A 19 -3.30 12.16 -4.01
N ARG A 20 -4.06 12.95 -3.27
CA ARG A 20 -4.07 12.88 -1.80
C ARG A 20 -4.60 11.56 -1.24
N PHE A 21 -5.19 10.75 -2.11
CA PHE A 21 -5.95 9.57 -1.73
C PHE A 21 -5.24 8.26 -2.10
N THR A 22 -3.93 8.30 -2.31
CA THR A 22 -3.13 7.07 -2.45
C THR A 22 -3.23 6.22 -1.18
N ASP A 23 -3.17 4.92 -1.33
CA ASP A 23 -3.28 3.97 -0.23
C ASP A 23 -2.08 3.02 -0.24
N TYR A 24 -1.15 3.19 0.71
CA TYR A 24 0.04 2.34 0.78
C TYR A 24 -0.28 0.84 0.70
N LEU A 25 -1.29 0.39 1.47
CA LEU A 25 -1.62 -1.03 1.50
C LEU A 25 -2.21 -1.50 0.17
N GLY A 26 -3.20 -0.77 -0.36
CA GLY A 26 -3.83 -1.10 -1.63
C GLY A 26 -2.83 -1.05 -2.80
N ASP A 27 -2.05 0.01 -2.86
CA ASP A 27 -1.07 0.24 -3.94
C ASP A 27 0.05 -0.81 -3.94
N LEU A 28 0.63 -1.12 -2.77
CA LEU A 28 1.68 -2.13 -2.65
C LEU A 28 1.14 -3.55 -2.82
N THR A 29 -0.12 -3.80 -2.44
CA THR A 29 -0.76 -5.08 -2.73
C THR A 29 -1.00 -5.25 -4.23
N LEU A 30 -1.45 -4.19 -4.94
CA LEU A 30 -1.54 -4.22 -6.41
C LEU A 30 -0.18 -4.52 -7.04
N HIS A 31 0.90 -3.88 -6.55
CA HIS A 31 2.26 -4.19 -7.00
C HIS A 31 2.57 -5.68 -6.84
N GLY A 32 2.30 -6.27 -5.66
CA GLY A 32 2.51 -7.70 -5.42
C GLY A 32 1.70 -8.60 -6.37
N PHE A 33 0.43 -8.27 -6.61
CA PHE A 33 -0.38 -8.99 -7.59
C PHE A 33 0.20 -8.90 -9.01
N ARG A 34 0.73 -7.73 -9.41
CA ARG A 34 1.38 -7.55 -10.70
C ARG A 34 2.67 -8.35 -10.83
N GLU A 35 3.50 -8.38 -9.78
CA GLU A 35 4.73 -9.19 -9.74
C GLU A 35 4.42 -10.70 -9.92
N LEU A 36 3.29 -11.18 -9.39
CA LEU A 36 2.92 -12.60 -9.43
C LEU A 36 2.16 -12.99 -10.71
N TYR A 37 1.30 -12.12 -11.22
CA TYR A 37 0.34 -12.46 -12.27
C TYR A 37 0.43 -11.57 -13.52
N GLY A 38 1.33 -10.59 -13.54
CA GLY A 38 1.60 -9.74 -14.70
C GLY A 38 0.34 -9.10 -15.27
N GLU A 39 0.15 -9.24 -16.58
CA GLU A 39 -0.97 -8.68 -17.34
C GLU A 39 -2.33 -9.36 -17.04
N ASP A 40 -2.35 -10.43 -16.26
CA ASP A 40 -3.60 -11.06 -15.83
C ASP A 40 -4.32 -10.24 -14.75
N VAL A 41 -3.66 -9.27 -14.16
CA VAL A 41 -4.25 -8.33 -13.22
C VAL A 41 -4.70 -7.06 -13.97
N ILE A 42 -5.95 -6.72 -13.91
CA ILE A 42 -6.51 -5.48 -14.46
C ILE A 42 -6.85 -4.58 -13.27
N ASP A 43 -6.10 -3.48 -13.11
CA ASP A 43 -6.39 -2.47 -12.11
C ASP A 43 -7.41 -1.46 -12.64
N PHE A 44 -8.42 -1.16 -11.85
CA PHE A 44 -9.47 -0.22 -12.24
C PHE A 44 -9.99 0.60 -11.06
N PRO A 45 -10.10 1.94 -11.21
CA PRO A 45 -9.39 2.75 -12.21
C PRO A 45 -7.88 2.61 -12.09
N GLY A 46 -7.10 3.02 -13.08
CA GLY A 46 -5.65 2.83 -13.04
C GLY A 46 -4.97 3.62 -11.92
N SER A 47 -4.11 2.98 -11.12
CA SER A 47 -3.24 3.65 -10.13
C SER A 47 -1.99 4.20 -10.80
N TRP A 48 -2.14 5.27 -11.59
CA TRP A 48 -1.12 5.78 -12.50
C TRP A 48 0.19 6.19 -11.84
N HIS A 49 0.17 6.57 -10.57
CA HIS A 49 1.38 6.91 -9.81
C HIS A 49 2.31 5.72 -9.57
N LEU A 50 1.80 4.48 -9.67
CA LEU A 50 2.60 3.28 -9.55
C LEU A 50 3.40 2.97 -10.81
N TYR A 51 2.92 3.38 -11.98
CA TYR A 51 3.52 3.04 -13.27
C TYR A 51 4.67 3.97 -13.62
N LYS A 52 5.76 3.41 -14.14
CA LYS A 52 6.91 4.16 -14.65
C LYS A 52 6.44 5.10 -15.76
N ASP A 53 6.98 6.32 -15.75
CA ASP A 53 6.69 7.40 -16.71
C ASP A 53 5.26 7.95 -16.69
N GLU A 54 4.26 7.22 -16.20
CA GLU A 54 2.88 7.71 -16.15
C GLU A 54 2.70 8.86 -15.18
N ALA A 55 3.40 8.84 -14.05
CA ALA A 55 3.40 9.94 -13.10
C ALA A 55 3.92 11.24 -13.75
N GLU A 56 4.96 11.15 -14.57
CA GLU A 56 5.53 12.29 -15.30
C GLU A 56 4.64 12.73 -16.46
N LYS A 57 4.20 11.83 -17.31
CA LYS A 57 3.28 12.11 -18.44
C LYS A 57 2.00 12.81 -17.96
N ARG A 58 1.46 12.40 -16.81
CA ARG A 58 0.25 12.95 -16.21
C ARG A 58 0.51 14.12 -15.29
N LYS A 59 1.77 14.58 -15.15
CA LYS A 59 2.19 15.70 -14.29
C LYS A 59 1.71 15.54 -12.85
N ILE A 60 1.79 14.31 -12.31
CA ILE A 60 1.38 14.02 -10.94
C ILE A 60 2.30 14.75 -9.97
N ASN A 61 1.74 15.62 -9.15
CA ASN A 61 2.50 16.33 -8.13
C ASN A 61 2.80 15.39 -6.95
N LYS A 62 4.06 14.96 -6.82
CA LYS A 62 4.51 14.08 -5.73
C LYS A 62 4.37 14.69 -4.33
N ASP A 63 4.33 16.02 -4.22
CA ASP A 63 4.19 16.68 -2.92
C ASP A 63 2.81 16.49 -2.28
N ILE A 64 1.80 16.14 -3.07
CA ILE A 64 0.45 15.84 -2.58
C ILE A 64 0.21 14.34 -2.31
N ILE A 65 1.13 13.48 -2.72
CA ILE A 65 1.10 12.03 -2.44
C ILE A 65 1.62 11.79 -1.01
N TRP A 66 1.04 10.85 -0.29
CA TRP A 66 1.52 10.44 1.03
C TRP A 66 3.01 10.10 1.00
N GLY A 67 3.78 10.61 1.95
CA GLY A 67 5.23 10.40 2.02
C GLY A 67 5.98 10.82 0.75
N ARG A 68 5.44 11.76 -0.03
CA ARG A 68 5.97 12.19 -1.34
C ARG A 68 6.06 11.05 -2.37
N GLY A 69 5.33 9.98 -2.17
CA GLY A 69 5.36 8.81 -3.04
C GLY A 69 6.62 7.95 -2.89
N PHE A 70 7.46 8.19 -1.88
CA PHE A 70 8.61 7.32 -1.63
C PHE A 70 8.15 5.88 -1.41
N THR A 71 8.92 4.92 -1.91
CA THR A 71 8.72 3.48 -1.84
C THR A 71 7.67 2.93 -2.80
N TYR A 72 6.60 3.65 -3.12
CA TYR A 72 5.47 3.09 -3.87
C TYR A 72 5.09 3.84 -5.18
N THR A 73 5.86 4.82 -5.62
CA THR A 73 5.67 5.41 -6.96
C THR A 73 6.69 4.88 -7.97
N ASN A 74 6.29 4.81 -9.26
CA ASN A 74 7.13 4.36 -10.37
C ASN A 74 7.73 2.95 -10.14
N ILE A 75 6.96 2.04 -9.56
CA ILE A 75 7.39 0.68 -9.20
C ILE A 75 6.85 -0.40 -10.13
N LEU A 76 5.90 -0.07 -10.99
CA LEU A 76 5.34 -0.97 -12.00
C LEU A 76 5.79 -0.57 -13.40
N ASP A 77 6.07 -1.56 -14.23
CA ASP A 77 6.28 -1.34 -15.66
C ASP A 77 4.95 -1.02 -16.35
N ASN A 78 5.02 -0.27 -17.46
CA ASN A 78 3.85 -0.01 -18.28
C ASN A 78 3.47 -1.29 -19.04
N PHE A 79 2.21 -1.68 -18.92
CA PHE A 79 1.65 -2.80 -19.66
C PHE A 79 0.65 -2.25 -20.68
N ASP A 80 1.05 -2.20 -21.95
CA ASP A 80 0.24 -1.62 -23.02
C ASP A 80 -1.02 -2.44 -23.32
N ASN A 81 -1.03 -3.72 -22.92
CA ASN A 81 -2.10 -4.68 -23.23
C ASN A 81 -3.21 -4.75 -22.16
N ILE A 82 -3.17 -3.90 -21.12
CA ILE A 82 -4.21 -3.93 -20.09
C ILE A 82 -5.46 -3.21 -20.56
N ASN A 83 -6.44 -3.97 -20.93
CA ASN A 83 -7.75 -3.45 -21.32
C ASN A 83 -8.63 -3.16 -20.11
N ARG A 84 -8.73 -1.87 -19.74
CA ARG A 84 -9.58 -1.35 -18.64
C ARG A 84 -10.98 -0.94 -19.09
N GLU A 85 -11.35 -1.22 -20.35
CA GLU A 85 -12.66 -0.89 -20.90
C GLU A 85 -13.71 -1.90 -20.46
N ASP A 86 -14.95 -1.47 -20.41
CA ASP A 86 -16.15 -2.28 -20.21
C ASP A 86 -16.13 -3.23 -18.98
N ILE A 87 -15.45 -2.80 -17.91
CA ILE A 87 -15.26 -3.59 -16.67
C ILE A 87 -16.60 -4.08 -16.12
N LYS A 88 -17.65 -3.24 -16.16
CA LYS A 88 -18.98 -3.60 -15.66
C LYS A 88 -19.55 -4.84 -16.36
N ASN A 89 -19.46 -4.93 -17.68
CA ASN A 89 -19.96 -6.08 -18.43
C ASN A 89 -19.02 -7.29 -18.30
N LYS A 90 -17.71 -7.06 -18.17
CA LYS A 90 -16.75 -8.12 -17.85
C LYS A 90 -17.07 -8.80 -16.51
N ILE A 91 -17.45 -8.05 -15.47
CA ILE A 91 -17.91 -8.63 -14.20
C ILE A 91 -19.18 -9.45 -14.42
N LYS A 92 -20.20 -8.88 -15.08
CA LYS A 92 -21.47 -9.55 -15.34
C LYS A 92 -21.32 -10.85 -16.15
N SER A 93 -20.37 -10.91 -17.07
CA SER A 93 -20.09 -12.09 -17.89
C SER A 93 -19.18 -13.11 -17.18
N ASN A 94 -18.83 -12.88 -15.91
CA ASN A 94 -17.90 -13.72 -15.14
C ASN A 94 -16.51 -13.87 -15.76
N TYR A 95 -16.01 -12.80 -16.39
CA TYR A 95 -14.68 -12.76 -17.00
C TYR A 95 -13.55 -12.88 -15.96
N PHE A 96 -13.79 -12.38 -14.74
CA PHE A 96 -12.82 -12.40 -13.65
C PHE A 96 -13.05 -13.60 -12.73
N GLU A 97 -11.99 -14.30 -12.38
CA GLU A 97 -11.99 -15.37 -11.39
C GLU A 97 -11.90 -14.80 -9.97
N LEU A 98 -11.20 -13.67 -9.84
CA LEU A 98 -10.96 -12.97 -8.57
C LEU A 98 -11.19 -11.47 -8.74
N ILE A 99 -11.90 -10.87 -7.78
CA ILE A 99 -12.05 -9.42 -7.67
C ILE A 99 -11.47 -9.01 -6.32
N VAL A 100 -10.49 -8.11 -6.34
CA VAL A 100 -9.82 -7.59 -5.15
C VAL A 100 -10.19 -6.12 -4.96
N TYR A 101 -10.75 -5.76 -3.83
CA TYR A 101 -10.97 -4.38 -3.42
C TYR A 101 -9.78 -3.91 -2.60
N GLY A 102 -8.87 -3.16 -3.21
CA GLY A 102 -7.62 -2.71 -2.61
C GLY A 102 -7.79 -1.74 -1.43
N SER A 103 -8.94 -1.07 -1.33
CA SER A 103 -9.30 -0.18 -0.22
C SER A 103 -10.82 -0.13 -0.08
N ILE A 104 -11.42 -1.18 0.47
CA ILE A 104 -12.88 -1.39 0.47
C ILE A 104 -13.66 -0.29 1.16
N ARG A 105 -13.13 0.32 2.22
CA ARG A 105 -13.80 1.41 2.92
C ARG A 105 -13.76 2.74 2.17
N ARG A 106 -12.97 2.83 1.09
CA ARG A 106 -12.85 4.02 0.25
C ARG A 106 -13.48 3.83 -1.13
N SER A 107 -13.55 2.59 -1.62
CA SER A 107 -14.15 2.29 -2.92
C SER A 107 -14.83 0.93 -2.92
N ASP A 108 -16.14 0.93 -3.09
CA ASP A 108 -16.99 -0.25 -3.30
C ASP A 108 -17.54 -0.30 -4.73
N LEU A 109 -16.79 0.25 -5.67
CA LEU A 109 -17.17 0.36 -7.09
C LEU A 109 -17.57 -1.01 -7.66
N PHE A 110 -18.75 -1.10 -8.28
CA PHE A 110 -19.32 -2.33 -8.84
C PHE A 110 -19.59 -3.46 -7.85
N LEU A 111 -19.59 -3.20 -6.53
CA LEU A 111 -19.78 -4.25 -5.53
C LEU A 111 -21.15 -4.95 -5.68
N ASP A 112 -22.19 -4.18 -5.97
CA ASP A 112 -23.54 -4.68 -6.23
C ASP A 112 -23.59 -5.74 -7.36
N ILE A 113 -22.70 -5.62 -8.34
CA ILE A 113 -22.59 -6.56 -9.46
C ILE A 113 -21.63 -7.69 -9.11
N ALA A 114 -20.50 -7.36 -8.48
CA ALA A 114 -19.46 -8.33 -8.11
C ALA A 114 -19.99 -9.42 -7.18
N VAL A 115 -20.81 -9.07 -6.19
CA VAL A 115 -21.40 -10.05 -5.25
C VAL A 115 -22.41 -11.01 -5.90
N ASN A 116 -22.89 -10.67 -7.09
CA ASN A 116 -23.80 -11.50 -7.89
C ASN A 116 -23.07 -12.27 -9.01
N SER A 117 -21.77 -12.08 -9.16
CA SER A 117 -20.93 -12.82 -10.12
C SER A 117 -20.45 -14.14 -9.52
N LYS A 118 -19.77 -14.97 -10.34
CA LYS A 118 -19.10 -16.19 -9.89
C LYS A 118 -17.68 -15.94 -9.37
N SER A 119 -17.21 -14.69 -9.39
CA SER A 119 -15.86 -14.33 -8.95
C SER A 119 -15.70 -14.52 -7.44
N LYS A 120 -14.53 -15.00 -7.02
CA LYS A 120 -14.12 -14.88 -5.62
C LYS A 120 -13.86 -13.42 -5.31
N ILE A 121 -14.12 -12.99 -4.07
CA ILE A 121 -13.94 -11.60 -3.67
C ILE A 121 -12.99 -11.51 -2.48
N ILE A 122 -12.05 -10.60 -2.54
CA ILE A 122 -11.15 -10.21 -1.45
C ILE A 122 -11.37 -8.73 -1.15
N PHE A 123 -11.50 -8.42 0.14
CA PHE A 123 -11.59 -7.07 0.65
C PHE A 123 -10.35 -6.72 1.47
N ILE A 124 -9.71 -5.60 1.15
CA ILE A 124 -8.54 -5.10 1.87
C ILE A 124 -8.93 -3.81 2.58
N ASP A 125 -8.70 -3.75 3.89
CA ASP A 125 -8.94 -2.60 4.75
C ASP A 125 -7.64 -2.11 5.39
N GLY A 126 -7.11 -1.03 4.83
CA GLY A 126 -5.90 -0.36 5.30
C GLY A 126 -6.14 0.78 6.30
N HIS A 127 -7.33 0.95 6.84
CA HIS A 127 -7.62 2.00 7.81
C HIS A 127 -6.89 1.80 9.14
N ASP A 128 -6.56 2.93 9.78
CA ASP A 128 -5.82 2.99 11.05
C ASP A 128 -6.64 2.61 12.29
N ASP A 129 -7.93 2.34 12.13
CA ASP A 129 -8.82 1.87 13.20
C ASP A 129 -9.02 0.36 13.14
N THR A 130 -9.57 -0.21 14.22
CA THR A 130 -9.85 -1.65 14.36
C THR A 130 -11.24 -2.07 13.87
N TYR A 131 -12.02 -1.12 13.36
CA TYR A 131 -13.38 -1.38 12.90
C TYR A 131 -13.40 -2.27 11.66
N ILE A 132 -14.28 -3.26 11.65
CA ILE A 132 -14.49 -4.19 10.56
C ILE A 132 -15.89 -3.99 9.99
N GLU A 133 -15.99 -3.74 8.71
CA GLU A 133 -17.25 -3.60 7.97
C GLU A 133 -17.95 -4.96 7.80
N LYS A 134 -18.67 -5.41 8.82
CA LYS A 134 -19.30 -6.74 8.87
C LYS A 134 -20.16 -7.09 7.67
N LYS A 135 -20.74 -6.08 6.97
CA LYS A 135 -21.54 -6.28 5.77
C LYS A 135 -20.81 -6.99 4.63
N PHE A 136 -19.48 -6.89 4.58
CA PHE A 136 -18.66 -7.52 3.53
C PHE A 136 -18.31 -8.98 3.83
N LEU A 137 -18.30 -9.40 5.10
CA LEU A 137 -17.81 -10.73 5.53
C LEU A 137 -18.61 -11.91 4.93
N LYS A 138 -19.85 -11.68 4.50
CA LYS A 138 -20.68 -12.70 3.84
C LYS A 138 -20.37 -12.86 2.35
N HIS A 139 -19.60 -11.95 1.76
CA HIS A 139 -19.34 -11.90 0.33
C HIS A 139 -17.93 -12.31 -0.06
N GLY A 140 -16.99 -12.36 0.88
CA GLY A 140 -15.61 -12.70 0.59
C GLY A 140 -14.69 -12.70 1.80
N LEU A 141 -13.41 -12.93 1.56
CA LEU A 141 -12.37 -12.88 2.58
C LEU A 141 -11.96 -11.42 2.82
N TYR A 142 -11.89 -11.04 4.09
CA TYR A 142 -11.57 -9.69 4.51
C TYR A 142 -10.18 -9.64 5.15
N PHE A 143 -9.32 -8.76 4.67
CA PHE A 143 -7.99 -8.51 5.22
C PHE A 143 -7.98 -7.18 5.94
N LYS A 144 -7.57 -7.19 7.23
CA LYS A 144 -7.51 -6.01 8.09
C LYS A 144 -6.08 -5.72 8.53
N ARG A 145 -5.63 -4.47 8.34
CA ARG A 145 -4.28 -4.04 8.75
C ARG A 145 -4.17 -3.86 10.27
N GLU A 146 -5.01 -3.03 10.84
CA GLU A 146 -5.09 -2.83 12.29
C GLU A 146 -6.05 -3.87 12.88
N TYR A 147 -5.55 -5.09 13.11
CA TYR A 147 -6.35 -6.25 13.50
C TYR A 147 -5.99 -6.71 14.90
N PHE A 148 -6.93 -6.66 15.84
CA PHE A 148 -6.69 -6.88 17.25
C PHE A 148 -7.28 -8.20 17.76
N GLU A 149 -8.43 -8.60 17.25
CA GLU A 149 -9.19 -9.75 17.75
C GLU A 149 -9.62 -10.66 16.60
N THR A 150 -9.46 -11.96 16.80
CA THR A 150 -9.83 -12.97 15.80
C THR A 150 -11.32 -12.89 15.47
N THR A 151 -11.63 -12.72 14.21
CA THR A 151 -12.99 -12.67 13.66
C THR A 151 -13.09 -13.63 12.49
N LYS A 152 -14.20 -14.38 12.40
CA LYS A 152 -14.43 -15.32 11.29
C LYS A 152 -14.39 -14.58 9.94
N ASN A 153 -13.72 -15.15 8.95
CA ASN A 153 -13.52 -14.60 7.60
C ASN A 153 -12.70 -13.30 7.57
N VAL A 154 -11.95 -12.99 8.63
CA VAL A 154 -11.02 -11.87 8.68
C VAL A 154 -9.60 -12.38 8.92
N GLU A 155 -8.67 -11.92 8.13
CA GLU A 155 -7.24 -12.24 8.24
C GLU A 155 -6.41 -10.98 8.42
N PRO A 156 -5.29 -11.04 9.16
CA PRO A 156 -4.35 -9.93 9.25
C PRO A 156 -3.62 -9.72 7.92
N ILE A 157 -3.37 -8.46 7.59
CA ILE A 157 -2.51 -8.07 6.48
C ILE A 157 -1.54 -6.98 6.94
N ASN A 158 -0.32 -7.01 6.43
CA ASN A 158 0.72 -6.02 6.71
C ASN A 158 1.04 -5.20 5.48
N LEU A 159 1.63 -4.03 5.70
CA LEU A 159 2.30 -3.31 4.64
C LEU A 159 3.45 -4.15 4.07
N SER A 160 3.81 -3.90 2.84
CA SER A 160 4.90 -4.55 2.13
C SER A 160 5.80 -3.51 1.44
N VAL A 161 6.92 -3.96 0.90
CA VAL A 161 7.82 -3.13 0.10
C VAL A 161 8.18 -3.85 -1.20
N PRO A 162 8.39 -3.13 -2.31
CA PRO A 162 8.88 -3.73 -3.53
C PRO A 162 10.26 -4.37 -3.32
N LYS A 163 10.44 -5.60 -3.78
CA LYS A 163 11.72 -6.31 -3.68
C LYS A 163 12.87 -5.50 -4.28
N SER A 164 12.61 -4.74 -5.34
CA SER A 164 13.58 -3.86 -6.00
C SER A 164 14.10 -2.72 -5.12
N LYS A 165 13.36 -2.36 -4.05
CA LYS A 165 13.73 -1.30 -3.10
C LYS A 165 14.52 -1.80 -1.89
N ILE A 166 14.60 -3.13 -1.70
CA ILE A 166 15.35 -3.71 -0.59
C ILE A 166 16.84 -3.61 -0.89
N LEU A 167 17.61 -3.09 0.06
CA LEU A 167 19.07 -3.01 -0.01
C LEU A 167 19.67 -4.41 -0.17
N LYS A 168 20.45 -4.62 -1.22
CA LYS A 168 21.01 -5.96 -1.54
C LYS A 168 22.20 -6.34 -0.69
N SER A 169 22.98 -5.36 -0.25
CA SER A 169 24.16 -5.56 0.61
C SER A 169 24.35 -4.36 1.52
N ILE A 170 24.87 -4.60 2.73
CA ILE A 170 25.17 -3.55 3.72
C ILE A 170 26.68 -3.25 3.62
N ASP A 171 27.08 -2.59 2.54
CA ASP A 171 28.49 -2.21 2.34
C ASP A 171 28.81 -0.81 2.87
N ILE A 172 27.78 -0.09 3.32
CA ILE A 172 27.90 1.28 3.83
C ILE A 172 28.24 1.23 5.32
N LYS A 173 29.39 1.75 5.71
CA LYS A 173 29.74 1.91 7.11
C LYS A 173 28.83 2.97 7.74
N PRO A 174 28.08 2.64 8.80
CA PRO A 174 27.25 3.62 9.48
C PRO A 174 28.11 4.76 10.07
N ILE A 175 27.60 5.98 9.93
CA ILE A 175 28.20 7.20 10.51
C ILE A 175 27.33 7.81 11.60
N HIS A 176 26.09 7.36 11.72
CA HIS A 176 25.14 7.78 12.77
C HIS A 176 24.72 6.60 13.63
N LEU A 177 24.72 6.77 14.93
CA LEU A 177 24.11 5.80 15.85
C LEU A 177 22.60 5.74 15.63
N VAL A 178 21.97 6.91 15.51
CA VAL A 178 20.54 7.07 15.28
C VAL A 178 20.32 7.95 14.07
N ALA A 179 19.41 7.55 13.21
CA ALA A 179 19.03 8.31 12.02
C ALA A 179 18.53 9.72 12.42
N PRO A 180 18.94 10.78 11.70
CA PRO A 180 18.58 12.15 12.05
C PRO A 180 17.08 12.48 11.86
N LEU A 181 16.34 11.64 11.11
CA LEU A 181 14.90 11.80 10.96
C LEU A 181 14.19 11.27 12.22
N ILE A 182 13.46 12.16 12.90
CA ILE A 182 12.70 11.85 14.09
C ILE A 182 11.21 12.01 13.78
N PRO A 183 10.42 10.93 13.86
CA PRO A 183 8.98 11.00 13.62
C PRO A 183 8.29 12.08 14.48
N GLY A 184 7.36 12.82 13.87
CA GLY A 184 6.65 13.91 14.55
C GLY A 184 7.41 15.23 14.66
N LYS A 185 8.74 15.25 14.42
CA LYS A 185 9.54 16.50 14.38
C LYS A 185 9.68 16.99 12.95
N SER A 186 8.79 17.89 12.50
CA SER A 186 8.72 18.39 11.12
C SER A 186 10.04 18.93 10.58
N LYS A 187 10.86 19.58 11.43
CA LYS A 187 12.18 20.10 11.06
C LYS A 187 13.18 19.03 10.61
N THR A 188 12.93 17.75 10.91
CA THR A 188 13.80 16.63 10.52
C THR A 188 13.39 16.00 9.19
N TYR A 189 12.24 16.36 8.64
CA TYR A 189 11.74 15.88 7.34
C TYR A 189 12.30 16.73 6.19
N ILE A 190 13.63 16.72 6.02
CA ILE A 190 14.35 17.56 5.08
C ILE A 190 14.57 16.93 3.70
N TYR A 191 14.38 15.63 3.59
CA TYR A 191 14.66 14.87 2.37
C TYR A 191 13.59 15.12 1.30
N LYS A 192 14.01 15.56 0.12
CA LYS A 192 13.13 15.90 -1.00
C LYS A 192 13.02 14.80 -2.05
N ASN A 193 13.96 13.86 -2.05
CA ASN A 193 13.99 12.71 -2.94
C ASN A 193 14.19 11.41 -2.16
N GLU A 194 13.82 10.30 -2.78
CA GLU A 194 13.83 8.98 -2.18
C GLU A 194 15.25 8.48 -1.91
N GLU A 195 16.19 8.78 -2.80
CA GLU A 195 17.57 8.32 -2.68
C GLU A 195 18.25 8.89 -1.43
N ASP A 196 18.14 10.19 -1.19
CA ASP A 196 18.70 10.83 0.01
C ASP A 196 18.01 10.35 1.28
N TYR A 197 16.69 10.13 1.21
CA TYR A 197 15.91 9.56 2.31
C TYR A 197 16.39 8.17 2.68
N TYR A 198 16.64 7.30 1.71
CA TYR A 198 17.17 5.95 1.95
C TYR A 198 18.63 5.96 2.41
N LYS A 199 19.49 6.78 1.79
CA LYS A 199 20.89 6.93 2.21
C LYS A 199 21.03 7.34 3.67
N MET A 200 20.10 8.14 4.19
CA MET A 200 20.07 8.52 5.60
C MET A 200 19.92 7.28 6.50
N TYR A 201 19.00 6.36 6.18
CA TYR A 201 18.87 5.11 6.93
C TYR A 201 20.06 4.18 6.72
N GLN A 202 20.54 4.03 5.49
CA GLN A 202 21.71 3.18 5.15
C GLN A 202 22.98 3.59 5.91
N LYS A 203 23.09 4.87 6.27
CA LYS A 203 24.21 5.43 7.05
C LYS A 203 23.95 5.43 8.56
N SER A 204 22.89 4.82 9.03
CA SER A 204 22.49 4.82 10.44
C SER A 204 22.34 3.39 10.96
N ILE A 205 22.69 3.16 12.23
CA ILE A 205 22.48 1.87 12.89
C ILE A 205 21.01 1.71 13.27
N PHE A 206 20.43 2.74 13.89
CA PHE A 206 19.05 2.73 14.38
C PHE A 206 18.21 3.82 13.69
N GLY A 207 16.95 3.50 13.41
CA GLY A 207 15.93 4.46 13.00
C GLY A 207 14.80 4.51 14.02
N ILE A 208 14.54 5.70 14.60
CA ILE A 208 13.43 5.85 15.55
C ILE A 208 12.10 5.68 14.82
N THR A 209 11.26 4.84 15.40
CA THR A 209 9.89 4.68 14.95
C THR A 209 8.94 4.40 16.12
N TYR A 210 7.66 4.61 15.90
CA TYR A 210 6.61 4.36 16.88
C TYR A 210 5.24 4.38 16.17
N LYS A 211 4.22 3.93 16.89
CA LYS A 211 2.81 4.05 16.48
C LYS A 211 2.49 5.50 16.10
N LYS A 212 1.78 5.65 14.98
CA LYS A 212 1.10 6.91 14.62
C LYS A 212 -0.40 6.79 14.95
N THR A 213 -1.26 7.02 13.96
CA THR A 213 -2.70 6.73 14.10
C THR A 213 -2.90 5.21 14.19
N GLY A 214 -2.29 4.44 13.27
CA GLY A 214 -2.17 2.99 13.33
C GLY A 214 -0.79 2.53 13.79
N TRP A 215 -0.68 1.26 14.17
CA TRP A 215 0.59 0.61 14.50
C TRP A 215 1.42 0.35 13.24
N ASP A 216 0.79 -0.18 12.19
CA ASP A 216 1.46 -0.55 10.96
C ASP A 216 1.70 0.68 10.07
N CYS A 217 2.94 1.12 10.01
CA CYS A 217 3.37 2.30 9.27
C CYS A 217 4.47 1.95 8.27
N MET A 218 4.43 2.56 7.09
CA MET A 218 5.42 2.35 6.02
C MET A 218 6.87 2.55 6.50
N ARG A 219 7.10 3.52 7.39
CA ARG A 219 8.43 3.82 7.95
C ARG A 219 9.13 2.62 8.58
N HIS A 220 8.42 1.69 9.22
CA HIS A 220 9.05 0.52 9.83
C HIS A 220 9.77 -0.33 8.79
N TYR A 221 9.11 -0.52 7.66
CA TYR A 221 9.62 -1.29 6.52
C TYR A 221 10.71 -0.53 5.76
N GLU A 222 10.58 0.79 5.65
CA GLU A 222 11.61 1.64 5.02
C GLU A 222 12.92 1.65 5.81
N ILE A 223 12.85 1.64 7.15
CA ILE A 223 14.02 1.46 8.01
C ILE A 223 14.66 0.10 7.74
N LEU A 224 13.88 -0.98 7.83
CA LEU A 224 14.37 -2.36 7.66
C LEU A 224 14.95 -2.62 6.27
N MET A 225 14.25 -2.22 5.21
CA MET A 225 14.69 -2.49 3.83
C MET A 225 15.99 -1.76 3.46
N ASN A 226 16.35 -0.73 4.23
CA ASN A 226 17.60 0.00 4.08
C ASN A 226 18.73 -0.48 5.03
N GLY A 227 18.56 -1.64 5.68
CA GLY A 227 19.57 -2.23 6.55
C GLY A 227 19.75 -1.51 7.89
N CYS A 228 18.81 -0.64 8.26
CA CYS A 228 18.77 0.07 9.52
C CYS A 228 17.87 -0.69 10.52
N LEU A 229 18.22 -0.71 11.80
CA LEU A 229 17.41 -1.37 12.81
C LEU A 229 16.33 -0.41 13.34
N PRO A 230 15.06 -0.80 13.36
CA PRO A 230 14.01 0.03 13.94
C PRO A 230 14.15 0.09 15.45
N LEU A 231 14.42 1.28 15.97
CA LEU A 231 14.26 1.57 17.40
C LEU A 231 12.78 1.90 17.63
N PHE A 232 11.99 0.86 17.83
CA PHE A 232 10.55 0.97 17.95
C PHE A 232 10.16 1.21 19.39
N LEU A 233 9.73 2.45 19.67
CA LEU A 233 9.22 2.80 20.99
C LEU A 233 7.83 2.16 21.17
N ASP A 234 7.56 1.61 22.32
CA ASP A 234 6.27 1.02 22.73
C ASP A 234 5.82 -0.21 21.92
N ILE A 235 6.74 -0.91 21.23
CA ILE A 235 6.38 -2.12 20.44
C ILE A 235 5.70 -3.20 21.27
N GLU A 236 6.00 -3.29 22.56
CA GLU A 236 5.40 -4.20 23.52
C GLU A 236 3.89 -4.01 23.70
N ASN A 237 3.37 -2.84 23.32
CA ASN A 237 1.93 -2.54 23.34
C ASN A 237 1.23 -2.85 22.02
N CYS A 238 1.97 -3.30 21.01
CA CYS A 238 1.39 -3.63 19.71
C CYS A 238 0.63 -4.95 19.76
N PRO A 239 -0.65 -4.98 19.34
CA PRO A 239 -1.43 -6.22 19.33
C PRO A 239 -0.79 -7.31 18.46
N ASP A 240 -0.91 -8.56 18.88
CA ASP A 240 -0.25 -9.71 18.24
C ASP A 240 -0.63 -9.90 16.78
N LEU A 241 -1.88 -9.62 16.42
CA LEU A 241 -2.39 -9.79 15.06
C LEU A 241 -2.05 -8.60 14.15
N THR A 242 -1.71 -7.44 14.70
CA THR A 242 -1.25 -6.27 13.93
C THR A 242 0.25 -6.37 13.71
N MET A 243 0.72 -6.10 12.51
CA MET A 243 2.14 -6.30 12.11
C MET A 243 2.65 -7.73 12.42
N LYS A 244 1.81 -8.74 12.24
CA LYS A 244 2.08 -10.14 12.63
C LYS A 244 3.42 -10.67 12.11
N ASN A 245 3.84 -10.21 10.93
CA ASN A 245 5.06 -10.68 10.27
C ASN A 245 6.30 -9.82 10.59
N LEU A 246 6.15 -8.75 11.35
CA LEU A 246 7.27 -7.93 11.81
C LEU A 246 7.79 -8.53 13.14
N PRO A 247 9.11 -8.74 13.31
CA PRO A 247 9.65 -9.12 14.60
C PRO A 247 9.34 -8.05 15.66
N LYS A 248 8.76 -8.47 16.79
CA LYS A 248 8.39 -7.60 17.91
C LYS A 248 9.23 -7.92 19.15
#